data_a4478d3cbb57da55b29a7285b5bf9202
#
_entry.id   a4478d3cbb57da55b29a7285b5bf9202
#
_cell.length_a   1.000
_cell.length_b   1.000
_cell.length_c   1.000
_cell.angle_alpha   90.00
_cell.angle_beta   90.00
_cell.angle_gamma   90.00
#
_symmetry.space_group_name_H-M   'P 1'
#
loop_
_entity.id
_entity.type
_entity.pdbx_description
1 polymer ?
#
loop_
_entity_poly.entity_id
_entity_poly.type
_entity_poly.pdbx_seq_one_letter_code
_entity_poly.pdbx_strand_id
1 'polypeptide(L)'
;TLLASSAASDVYKRQSIRRQSEGIYAMFHYLNYEQKYKRHHPDWEQRLKKMLDMFLQLQNPDGSFPRKFHDDFTVVDGSGGSTPSATLPLVMGYKYFKDKRYLSAARRTAEYLEKELISKADYFSSTLDANCEDKEASLYTATATYYLSLITNGTEHNHYASLTRKAAYFALSWYYVWDVPFAPGQMLGDIGLKTRGWGNVSVENNHIDVFIFEFADVLRWLSKEYNEPRFSDFAEVISTSMCQLLPYKGHMCGVIKVGYYPEVIQHTNWDYGRNGKGYYNDMFAPGWTVASLWELLTPGRTENILLK
;
A
#
# COMPACT_ATOMS: atom_id res chain seq x y z
N THR A 1 -7.49 -10.78 21.70
CA THR A 1 -6.30 -11.50 22.24
C THR A 1 -5.96 -12.74 21.42
N LEU A 2 -6.94 -13.48 20.88
CA LEU A 2 -6.70 -14.68 20.06
C LEU A 2 -6.17 -14.33 18.65
N LEU A 3 -6.68 -13.25 18.03
CA LEU A 3 -6.18 -12.77 16.72
C LEU A 3 -4.77 -12.21 16.83
N ALA A 4 -4.44 -11.52 17.91
CA ALA A 4 -3.08 -11.04 18.16
C ALA A 4 -2.10 -12.19 18.41
N SER A 5 -2.52 -13.28 19.04
CA SER A 5 -1.68 -14.45 19.28
C SER A 5 -1.45 -15.27 18.01
N SER A 6 -2.45 -15.40 17.12
CA SER A 6 -2.26 -16.08 15.83
C SER A 6 -1.38 -15.28 14.88
N ALA A 7 -1.57 -13.96 14.81
CA ALA A 7 -0.71 -13.08 14.05
C ALA A 7 0.74 -13.08 14.59
N ALA A 8 0.91 -13.09 15.92
CA ALA A 8 2.24 -13.17 16.54
C ALA A 8 2.92 -14.52 16.27
N SER A 9 2.19 -15.65 16.35
CA SER A 9 2.75 -16.98 16.07
C SER A 9 3.12 -17.17 14.59
N ASP A 10 2.40 -16.54 13.68
CA ASP A 10 2.73 -16.53 12.26
C ASP A 10 3.95 -15.62 11.95
N VAL A 11 4.13 -14.54 12.69
CA VAL A 11 5.29 -13.64 12.57
C VAL A 11 6.61 -14.36 12.90
N TYR A 12 6.60 -15.29 13.86
CA TYR A 12 7.81 -16.03 14.24
C TYR A 12 8.12 -17.25 13.37
N LYS A 13 7.17 -17.71 12.56
CA LYS A 13 7.34 -18.97 11.79
C LYS A 13 7.22 -18.81 10.29
N ARG A 14 6.70 -17.69 9.81
CA ARG A 14 6.44 -17.45 8.39
C ARG A 14 6.72 -16.00 8.03
N GLN A 15 7.59 -15.80 7.05
CA GLN A 15 7.88 -14.49 6.49
C GLN A 15 6.84 -14.15 5.41
N SER A 16 6.49 -12.88 5.28
CA SER A 16 5.65 -12.37 4.19
C SER A 16 6.50 -11.45 3.31
N ILE A 17 6.47 -11.67 2.00
CA ILE A 17 7.22 -10.82 1.06
C ILE A 17 6.78 -9.35 1.17
N ARG A 18 5.48 -9.10 1.33
CA ARG A 18 4.96 -7.74 1.51
C ARG A 18 5.56 -7.05 2.73
N ARG A 19 5.57 -7.71 3.90
CA ARG A 19 6.12 -7.11 5.13
C ARG A 19 7.63 -6.87 5.03
N GLN A 20 8.35 -7.78 4.40
CA GLN A 20 9.77 -7.57 4.13
C GLN A 20 9.98 -6.37 3.19
N SER A 21 9.15 -6.24 2.15
CA SER A 21 9.16 -5.10 1.22
C SER A 21 8.91 -3.77 1.93
N GLU A 22 7.91 -3.70 2.79
CA GLU A 22 7.59 -2.50 3.58
C GLU A 22 8.73 -2.12 4.52
N GLY A 23 9.36 -3.11 5.16
CA GLY A 23 10.52 -2.88 6.01
C GLY A 23 11.73 -2.32 5.25
N ILE A 24 12.04 -2.89 4.07
CA ILE A 24 13.11 -2.40 3.21
C ILE A 24 12.78 -0.99 2.69
N TYR A 25 11.55 -0.75 2.25
CA TYR A 25 11.06 0.56 1.84
C TYR A 25 11.27 1.62 2.92
N ALA A 26 10.83 1.34 4.13
CA ALA A 26 11.02 2.24 5.28
C ALA A 26 12.50 2.54 5.55
N MET A 27 13.35 1.52 5.48
CA MET A 27 14.81 1.69 5.69
C MET A 27 15.44 2.59 4.63
N PHE A 28 15.02 2.54 3.36
CA PHE A 28 15.51 3.48 2.35
C PHE A 28 15.12 4.92 2.65
N HIS A 29 13.92 5.16 3.16
CA HIS A 29 13.50 6.48 3.60
C HIS A 29 14.35 6.98 4.77
N TYR A 30 14.62 6.13 5.76
CA TYR A 30 15.51 6.46 6.89
C TYR A 30 16.93 6.77 6.43
N LEU A 31 17.53 5.94 5.59
CA LEU A 31 18.88 6.18 5.07
C LEU A 31 18.95 7.47 4.25
N ASN A 32 17.95 7.74 3.41
CA ASN A 32 17.90 8.98 2.65
C ASN A 32 17.74 10.21 3.57
N TYR A 33 16.96 10.10 4.63
CA TYR A 33 16.84 11.15 5.65
C TYR A 33 18.18 11.38 6.37
N GLU A 34 18.83 10.34 6.83
CA GLU A 34 20.12 10.41 7.54
C GLU A 34 21.21 11.01 6.66
N GLN A 35 21.27 10.65 5.39
CA GLN A 35 22.22 11.23 4.44
C GLN A 35 22.06 12.74 4.26
N LYS A 36 20.84 13.28 4.32
CA LYS A 36 20.61 14.75 4.29
C LYS A 36 21.33 15.47 5.44
N TYR A 37 21.49 14.79 6.57
CA TYR A 37 22.18 15.30 7.75
C TYR A 37 23.62 14.78 7.85
N LYS A 38 24.17 14.22 6.77
CA LYS A 38 25.54 13.69 6.70
C LYS A 38 25.83 12.60 7.73
N ARG A 39 24.80 11.87 8.15
CA ARG A 39 24.92 10.70 9.04
C ARG A 39 24.94 9.44 8.18
N HIS A 40 25.95 8.58 8.42
CA HIS A 40 26.16 7.36 7.64
C HIS A 40 26.00 6.13 8.54
N HIS A 41 25.31 5.12 8.02
CA HIS A 41 24.98 3.89 8.72
C HIS A 41 25.37 2.65 7.89
N PRO A 42 26.68 2.32 7.78
CA PRO A 42 27.16 1.21 6.94
C PRO A 42 26.58 -0.15 7.33
N ASP A 43 26.30 -0.36 8.61
CA ASP A 43 25.68 -1.58 9.12
C ASP A 43 24.22 -1.72 8.66
N TRP A 44 23.46 -0.61 8.58
CA TRP A 44 22.11 -0.62 8.04
C TRP A 44 22.11 -0.88 6.52
N GLU A 45 23.02 -0.25 5.80
CA GLU A 45 23.20 -0.48 4.36
C GLU A 45 23.55 -1.94 4.07
N GLN A 46 24.45 -2.53 4.86
CA GLN A 46 24.82 -3.94 4.71
C GLN A 46 23.64 -4.89 4.96
N ARG A 47 22.82 -4.62 6.00
CA ARG A 47 21.63 -5.40 6.30
C ARG A 47 20.60 -5.28 5.17
N LEU A 48 20.37 -4.07 4.70
CA LEU A 48 19.45 -3.78 3.61
C LEU A 48 19.85 -4.49 2.32
N LYS A 49 21.14 -4.48 2.00
CA LYS A 49 21.66 -5.20 0.84
C LYS A 49 21.46 -6.70 0.96
N LYS A 50 21.67 -7.30 2.15
CA LYS A 50 21.38 -8.72 2.40
C LYS A 50 19.90 -9.06 2.17
N MET A 51 18.98 -8.18 2.60
CA MET A 51 17.54 -8.38 2.38
C MET A 51 17.18 -8.28 0.89
N LEU A 52 17.79 -7.37 0.14
CA LEU A 52 17.59 -7.29 -1.31
C LEU A 52 18.18 -8.49 -2.05
N ASP A 53 19.34 -8.96 -1.64
CA ASP A 53 19.95 -10.18 -2.23
C ASP A 53 19.10 -11.43 -1.91
N MET A 54 18.42 -11.49 -0.76
CA MET A 54 17.40 -12.49 -0.46
C MET A 54 16.23 -12.41 -1.47
N PHE A 55 15.77 -11.21 -1.83
CA PHE A 55 14.72 -11.06 -2.83
C PHE A 55 15.15 -11.64 -4.18
N LEU A 56 16.40 -11.44 -4.61
CA LEU A 56 16.91 -12.05 -5.85
C LEU A 56 16.87 -13.58 -5.82
N GLN A 57 17.03 -14.19 -4.64
CA GLN A 57 16.94 -15.65 -4.48
C GLN A 57 15.50 -16.17 -4.45
N LEU A 58 14.58 -15.39 -3.90
CA LEU A 58 13.16 -15.75 -3.79
C LEU A 58 12.34 -15.51 -5.06
N GLN A 59 12.86 -14.70 -6.00
CA GLN A 59 12.14 -14.41 -7.23
C GLN A 59 12.03 -15.64 -8.12
N ASN A 60 10.80 -16.01 -8.47
CA ASN A 60 10.51 -17.08 -9.40
C ASN A 60 10.98 -16.75 -10.84
N PRO A 61 11.16 -17.76 -11.69
CA PRO A 61 11.55 -17.54 -13.10
C PRO A 61 10.58 -16.67 -13.90
N ASP A 62 9.28 -16.70 -13.56
CA ASP A 62 8.24 -15.88 -14.18
C ASP A 62 8.19 -14.43 -13.66
N GLY A 63 9.08 -14.07 -12.74
CA GLY A 63 9.17 -12.75 -12.13
C GLY A 63 8.34 -12.57 -10.86
N SER A 64 7.48 -13.53 -10.51
CA SER A 64 6.67 -13.48 -9.29
C SER A 64 7.50 -13.71 -8.02
N PHE A 65 6.85 -13.41 -6.89
CA PHE A 65 7.37 -13.73 -5.56
C PHE A 65 6.35 -14.57 -4.79
N PRO A 66 6.81 -15.53 -3.95
CA PRO A 66 5.92 -16.22 -3.04
C PRO A 66 5.33 -15.22 -2.04
N ARG A 67 4.05 -15.39 -1.70
CA ARG A 67 3.37 -14.57 -0.70
C ARG A 67 3.94 -14.80 0.70
N LYS A 68 4.15 -16.08 1.06
CA LYS A 68 4.67 -16.49 2.37
C LYS A 68 5.76 -17.57 2.21
N PHE A 69 6.79 -17.50 3.05
CA PHE A 69 7.92 -18.43 3.06
C PHE A 69 8.48 -18.57 4.48
N HIS A 70 9.26 -19.63 4.72
CA HIS A 70 10.02 -19.85 5.96
C HIS A 70 11.40 -19.18 5.90
N ASP A 71 12.07 -19.10 7.03
CA ASP A 71 13.41 -18.51 7.14
C ASP A 71 14.47 -19.24 6.29
N ASP A 72 14.24 -20.51 5.95
CA ASP A 72 15.05 -21.32 5.04
C ASP A 72 14.63 -21.18 3.57
N PHE A 73 13.73 -20.23 3.25
CA PHE A 73 13.15 -19.96 1.94
C PHE A 73 12.17 -21.02 1.41
N THR A 74 11.81 -22.01 2.20
CA THR A 74 10.74 -22.94 1.82
C THR A 74 9.43 -22.19 1.63
N VAL A 75 8.82 -22.32 0.47
CA VAL A 75 7.58 -21.63 0.13
C VAL A 75 6.41 -22.23 0.90
N VAL A 76 5.64 -21.36 1.57
CA VAL A 76 4.40 -21.70 2.29
C VAL A 76 3.18 -21.39 1.44
N ASP A 77 3.20 -20.24 0.75
CA ASP A 77 2.13 -19.77 -0.13
C ASP A 77 2.78 -19.18 -1.38
N GLY A 78 2.64 -19.88 -2.49
CA GLY A 78 3.25 -19.53 -3.78
C GLY A 78 2.41 -18.58 -4.62
N SER A 79 1.24 -18.08 -4.11
CA SER A 79 0.44 -17.13 -4.85
C SER A 79 1.22 -15.83 -5.10
N GLY A 80 1.23 -15.37 -6.34
CA GLY A 80 2.04 -14.24 -6.79
C GLY A 80 1.47 -12.85 -6.50
N GLY A 81 0.32 -12.76 -5.85
CA GLY A 81 -0.43 -11.51 -5.66
C GLY A 81 0.29 -10.43 -4.85
N SER A 82 1.25 -10.80 -4.01
CA SER A 82 2.09 -9.87 -3.25
C SER A 82 3.33 -9.38 -4.03
N THR A 83 3.56 -9.87 -5.25
CA THR A 83 4.68 -9.47 -6.12
C THR A 83 4.81 -7.96 -6.32
N PRO A 84 3.72 -7.19 -6.48
CA PRO A 84 3.82 -5.74 -6.65
C PRO A 84 4.60 -5.05 -5.53
N SER A 85 4.41 -5.48 -4.29
CA SER A 85 5.12 -4.89 -3.14
C SER A 85 6.64 -5.09 -3.22
N ALA A 86 7.10 -6.21 -3.78
CA ALA A 86 8.53 -6.51 -3.92
C ALA A 86 9.23 -5.65 -4.99
N THR A 87 8.49 -5.13 -5.97
CA THR A 87 9.04 -4.25 -7.00
C THR A 87 9.61 -2.96 -6.41
N LEU A 88 8.93 -2.40 -5.41
CA LEU A 88 9.28 -1.10 -4.82
C LEU A 88 10.72 -1.07 -4.24
N PRO A 89 11.08 -1.96 -3.30
CA PRO A 89 12.41 -1.98 -2.74
C PRO A 89 13.48 -2.38 -3.76
N LEU A 90 13.16 -3.16 -4.80
CA LEU A 90 14.10 -3.46 -5.87
C LEU A 90 14.45 -2.21 -6.68
N VAL A 91 13.47 -1.38 -7.03
CA VAL A 91 13.70 -0.09 -7.71
C VAL A 91 14.52 0.85 -6.83
N MET A 92 14.14 0.99 -5.56
CA MET A 92 14.88 1.82 -4.60
C MET A 92 16.31 1.32 -4.40
N GLY A 93 16.50 0.00 -4.30
CA GLY A 93 17.81 -0.64 -4.19
C GLY A 93 18.70 -0.38 -5.40
N TYR A 94 18.16 -0.44 -6.60
CA TYR A 94 18.86 -0.05 -7.81
C TYR A 94 19.32 1.43 -7.75
N LYS A 95 18.42 2.32 -7.38
CA LYS A 95 18.76 3.76 -7.30
C LYS A 95 19.82 4.05 -6.24
N TYR A 96 19.75 3.37 -5.09
CA TYR A 96 20.66 3.60 -3.97
C TYR A 96 22.02 2.95 -4.18
N PHE A 97 22.07 1.63 -4.48
CA PHE A 97 23.30 0.87 -4.59
C PHE A 97 23.89 0.84 -6.01
N LYS A 98 23.17 1.34 -7.03
CA LYS A 98 23.52 1.28 -8.46
C LYS A 98 23.73 -0.16 -8.98
N ASP A 99 23.17 -1.16 -8.30
CA ASP A 99 23.27 -2.56 -8.68
C ASP A 99 22.17 -2.92 -9.70
N LYS A 100 22.60 -3.20 -10.94
CA LYS A 100 21.68 -3.52 -12.05
C LYS A 100 20.90 -4.82 -11.86
N ARG A 101 21.33 -5.72 -10.96
CA ARG A 101 20.58 -6.95 -10.66
C ARG A 101 19.20 -6.62 -10.10
N TYR A 102 19.10 -5.60 -9.24
CA TYR A 102 17.81 -5.16 -8.68
C TYR A 102 16.89 -4.57 -9.74
N LEU A 103 17.41 -3.77 -10.67
CA LEU A 103 16.62 -3.28 -11.80
C LEU A 103 16.12 -4.41 -12.70
N SER A 104 17.00 -5.37 -13.01
CA SER A 104 16.60 -6.56 -13.81
C SER A 104 15.49 -7.34 -13.11
N ALA A 105 15.59 -7.53 -11.78
CA ALA A 105 14.56 -8.19 -11.00
C ALA A 105 13.24 -7.40 -11.00
N ALA A 106 13.31 -6.07 -10.84
CA ALA A 106 12.13 -5.19 -10.89
C ALA A 106 11.43 -5.22 -12.27
N ARG A 107 12.18 -5.31 -13.36
CA ARG A 107 11.60 -5.47 -14.70
C ARG A 107 10.87 -6.80 -14.86
N ARG A 108 11.45 -7.90 -14.36
CA ARG A 108 10.76 -9.21 -14.37
C ARG A 108 9.47 -9.19 -13.52
N THR A 109 9.48 -8.48 -12.38
CA THR A 109 8.20 -8.31 -11.64
C THR A 109 7.18 -7.59 -12.51
N ALA A 110 7.55 -6.52 -13.22
CA ALA A 110 6.63 -5.77 -14.06
C ALA A 110 6.04 -6.62 -15.20
N GLU A 111 6.83 -7.51 -15.81
CA GLU A 111 6.33 -8.46 -16.82
C GLU A 111 5.26 -9.39 -16.20
N TYR A 112 5.49 -9.88 -14.99
CA TYR A 112 4.51 -10.67 -14.25
C TYR A 112 3.25 -9.84 -13.93
N LEU A 113 3.41 -8.61 -13.42
CA LEU A 113 2.28 -7.73 -13.10
C LEU A 113 1.43 -7.43 -14.33
N GLU A 114 2.05 -7.13 -15.47
CA GLU A 114 1.34 -6.89 -16.72
C GLU A 114 0.53 -8.09 -17.15
N LYS A 115 1.17 -9.27 -17.18
CA LYS A 115 0.57 -10.50 -17.70
C LYS A 115 -0.50 -11.07 -16.78
N GLU A 116 -0.24 -11.12 -15.49
CA GLU A 116 -1.06 -11.88 -14.54
C GLU A 116 -2.07 -11.02 -13.78
N LEU A 117 -1.75 -9.75 -13.50
CA LEU A 117 -2.64 -8.86 -12.76
C LEU A 117 -3.34 -7.85 -13.67
N ILE A 118 -2.57 -7.02 -14.38
CA ILE A 118 -3.14 -5.87 -15.12
C ILE A 118 -3.96 -6.30 -16.32
N SER A 119 -3.44 -7.24 -17.14
CA SER A 119 -4.15 -7.71 -18.35
C SER A 119 -5.39 -8.52 -18.02
N LYS A 120 -5.43 -9.17 -16.87
CA LYS A 120 -6.57 -9.96 -16.40
C LYS A 120 -7.53 -9.15 -15.53
N ALA A 121 -7.13 -7.98 -15.06
CA ALA A 121 -7.80 -7.20 -14.02
C ALA A 121 -8.05 -8.05 -12.74
N ASP A 122 -7.05 -8.85 -12.34
CA ASP A 122 -7.11 -9.79 -11.23
C ASP A 122 -6.03 -9.42 -10.20
N TYR A 123 -6.40 -8.67 -9.16
CA TYR A 123 -5.48 -8.09 -8.16
C TYR A 123 -5.74 -8.70 -6.80
N PHE A 124 -5.06 -9.79 -6.51
CA PHE A 124 -5.35 -10.66 -5.38
C PHE A 124 -4.21 -10.76 -4.36
N SER A 125 -4.52 -11.22 -3.15
CA SER A 125 -3.58 -11.72 -2.15
C SER A 125 -2.49 -10.77 -1.70
N SER A 126 -2.72 -9.47 -1.65
CA SER A 126 -1.76 -8.55 -1.01
C SER A 126 -2.01 -8.43 0.48
N THR A 127 -3.27 -8.52 0.93
CA THR A 127 -3.58 -8.60 2.37
C THR A 127 -2.99 -9.86 2.99
N LEU A 128 -2.76 -9.83 4.29
CA LEU A 128 -2.16 -10.95 5.00
C LEU A 128 -3.15 -12.07 5.31
N ASP A 129 -4.43 -11.75 5.33
CA ASP A 129 -5.47 -12.59 5.90
C ASP A 129 -6.15 -13.45 4.84
N ALA A 130 -6.39 -12.94 3.65
CA ALA A 130 -7.15 -13.60 2.63
C ALA A 130 -6.41 -13.75 1.29
N ASN A 131 -6.73 -14.81 0.56
CA ASN A 131 -6.32 -14.99 -0.83
C ASN A 131 -7.51 -14.66 -1.74
N CYS A 132 -7.83 -13.39 -1.82
CA CYS A 132 -8.95 -12.86 -2.59
C CYS A 132 -8.55 -11.57 -3.29
N GLU A 133 -9.44 -11.08 -4.16
CA GLU A 133 -9.32 -9.77 -4.76
C GLU A 133 -9.25 -8.69 -3.69
N ASP A 134 -8.24 -7.82 -3.75
CA ASP A 134 -8.06 -6.79 -2.74
C ASP A 134 -7.58 -5.44 -3.31
N LYS A 135 -7.95 -4.38 -2.61
CA LYS A 135 -7.54 -3.00 -2.92
C LYS A 135 -6.02 -2.85 -2.90
N GLU A 136 -5.36 -3.42 -1.90
CA GLU A 136 -3.93 -3.21 -1.67
C GLU A 136 -3.08 -3.77 -2.81
N ALA A 137 -3.45 -4.92 -3.39
CA ALA A 137 -2.77 -5.48 -4.56
C ALA A 137 -2.82 -4.50 -5.75
N SER A 138 -3.96 -3.86 -5.97
CA SER A 138 -4.11 -2.87 -7.05
C SER A 138 -3.33 -1.58 -6.77
N LEU A 139 -3.31 -1.10 -5.51
CA LEU A 139 -2.51 0.06 -5.10
C LEU A 139 -1.01 -0.18 -5.27
N TYR A 140 -0.51 -1.34 -4.80
CA TYR A 140 0.89 -1.70 -4.97
C TYR A 140 1.27 -1.89 -6.44
N THR A 141 0.37 -2.46 -7.27
CA THR A 141 0.62 -2.64 -8.70
C THR A 141 0.75 -1.28 -9.41
N ALA A 142 -0.15 -0.35 -9.14
CA ALA A 142 -0.08 1.01 -9.67
C ALA A 142 1.22 1.71 -9.21
N THR A 143 1.60 1.58 -7.94
CA THR A 143 2.82 2.17 -7.40
C THR A 143 4.07 1.53 -7.97
N ALA A 144 4.10 0.20 -8.16
CA ALA A 144 5.23 -0.52 -8.74
C ALA A 144 5.55 -0.05 -10.16
N THR A 145 4.53 0.03 -11.01
CA THR A 145 4.68 0.51 -12.39
C THR A 145 5.01 2.00 -12.44
N TYR A 146 4.46 2.80 -11.53
CA TYR A 146 4.84 4.20 -11.35
C TYR A 146 6.33 4.37 -11.01
N TYR A 147 6.88 3.57 -10.09
CA TYR A 147 8.30 3.61 -9.75
C TYR A 147 9.19 3.31 -10.96
N LEU A 148 8.80 2.32 -11.75
CA LEU A 148 9.52 1.98 -12.97
C LEU A 148 9.43 3.10 -14.01
N SER A 149 8.27 3.75 -14.17
CA SER A 149 8.17 4.90 -15.07
C SER A 149 9.06 6.07 -14.64
N LEU A 150 9.21 6.32 -13.32
CA LEU A 150 10.08 7.40 -12.83
C LEU A 150 11.57 7.20 -13.15
N ILE A 151 12.02 5.95 -13.29
CA ILE A 151 13.45 5.63 -13.48
C ILE A 151 13.82 5.22 -14.91
N THR A 152 12.84 5.19 -15.82
CA THR A 152 13.01 4.82 -17.22
C THR A 152 12.70 5.99 -18.15
N ASN A 153 13.03 5.85 -19.43
CA ASN A 153 12.85 6.90 -20.44
C ASN A 153 12.28 6.33 -21.74
N GLY A 154 11.75 7.21 -22.58
CA GLY A 154 11.30 6.87 -23.94
C GLY A 154 10.18 5.81 -23.95
N THR A 155 10.33 4.80 -24.79
CA THR A 155 9.31 3.75 -24.94
C THR A 155 9.06 2.95 -23.68
N GLU A 156 10.09 2.69 -22.88
CA GLU A 156 9.97 1.97 -21.62
C GLU A 156 9.19 2.78 -20.58
N HIS A 157 9.47 4.08 -20.47
CA HIS A 157 8.69 4.99 -19.64
C HIS A 157 7.21 4.99 -20.05
N ASN A 158 6.92 5.17 -21.34
CA ASN A 158 5.55 5.21 -21.86
C ASN A 158 4.81 3.88 -21.58
N HIS A 159 5.51 2.76 -21.69
CA HIS A 159 4.95 1.45 -21.38
C HIS A 159 4.52 1.36 -19.91
N TYR A 160 5.44 1.64 -18.96
CA TYR A 160 5.12 1.60 -17.55
C TYR A 160 4.08 2.65 -17.13
N ALA A 161 4.12 3.84 -17.72
CA ALA A 161 3.09 4.86 -17.51
C ALA A 161 1.69 4.35 -17.92
N SER A 162 1.60 3.67 -19.05
CA SER A 162 0.35 3.05 -19.50
C SER A 162 -0.15 1.96 -18.53
N LEU A 163 0.75 1.12 -18.03
CA LEU A 163 0.42 0.11 -17.01
C LEU A 163 -0.04 0.74 -15.70
N THR A 164 0.64 1.80 -15.26
CA THR A 164 0.26 2.58 -14.07
C THR A 164 -1.16 3.11 -14.19
N ARG A 165 -1.49 3.70 -15.35
CA ARG A 165 -2.82 4.25 -15.62
C ARG A 165 -3.90 3.16 -15.58
N LYS A 166 -3.66 2.00 -16.19
CA LYS A 166 -4.59 0.86 -16.16
C LYS A 166 -4.81 0.35 -14.74
N ALA A 167 -3.73 0.10 -14.00
CA ALA A 167 -3.83 -0.36 -12.62
C ALA A 167 -4.52 0.67 -11.72
N ALA A 168 -4.25 1.97 -11.91
CA ALA A 168 -4.89 3.04 -11.15
C ALA A 168 -6.40 3.11 -11.41
N TYR A 169 -6.86 2.93 -12.65
CA TYR A 169 -8.31 2.87 -12.93
C TYR A 169 -8.98 1.71 -12.21
N PHE A 170 -8.34 0.54 -12.16
CA PHE A 170 -8.88 -0.57 -11.38
C PHE A 170 -8.87 -0.24 -9.88
N ALA A 171 -7.76 0.28 -9.36
CA ALA A 171 -7.67 0.67 -7.94
C ALA A 171 -8.75 1.67 -7.54
N LEU A 172 -9.11 2.60 -8.42
CA LEU A 172 -10.19 3.55 -8.18
C LEU A 172 -11.57 2.89 -8.04
N SER A 173 -11.78 1.68 -8.55
CA SER A 173 -13.05 0.94 -8.39
C SER A 173 -13.34 0.55 -6.94
N TRP A 174 -12.32 0.50 -6.09
CA TRP A 174 -12.47 0.25 -4.65
C TRP A 174 -12.95 1.46 -3.86
N TYR A 175 -12.88 2.66 -4.43
CA TYR A 175 -13.17 3.91 -3.75
C TYR A 175 -14.58 4.42 -4.04
N TYR A 176 -15.24 4.90 -3.02
CA TYR A 176 -16.51 5.60 -3.19
C TYR A 176 -16.29 6.97 -3.86
N VAL A 177 -17.01 7.20 -4.95
CA VAL A 177 -17.07 8.50 -5.63
C VAL A 177 -18.31 9.30 -5.26
N TRP A 178 -19.16 8.74 -4.38
CA TRP A 178 -20.36 9.35 -3.81
C TRP A 178 -20.43 9.09 -2.30
N ASP A 179 -21.30 9.81 -1.62
CA ASP A 179 -21.57 9.56 -0.20
C ASP A 179 -22.65 8.48 -0.06
N VAL A 180 -22.34 7.41 0.64
CA VAL A 180 -23.33 6.39 1.03
C VAL A 180 -24.22 6.99 2.11
N PRO A 181 -25.56 6.98 1.97
CA PRO A 181 -26.45 7.47 3.00
C PRO A 181 -26.48 6.52 4.19
N PHE A 182 -26.43 7.08 5.38
CA PHE A 182 -26.59 6.34 6.62
C PHE A 182 -28.03 6.47 7.14
N ALA A 183 -28.58 5.37 7.66
CA ALA A 183 -29.86 5.41 8.35
C ALA A 183 -29.75 6.14 9.70
N PRO A 184 -30.83 6.74 10.19
CA PRO A 184 -30.85 7.35 11.53
C PRO A 184 -30.41 6.36 12.63
N GLY A 185 -29.56 6.81 13.53
CA GLY A 185 -29.02 6.00 14.63
C GLY A 185 -27.83 5.09 14.21
N GLN A 186 -27.32 5.21 12.97
CA GLN A 186 -26.04 4.63 12.59
C GLN A 186 -24.90 5.54 13.08
N MET A 187 -23.94 4.97 13.80
CA MET A 187 -22.90 5.75 14.47
C MET A 187 -22.09 6.62 13.50
N LEU A 188 -21.72 6.11 12.34
CA LEU A 188 -20.97 6.89 11.33
C LEU A 188 -21.84 7.98 10.70
N GLY A 189 -23.15 7.74 10.54
CA GLY A 189 -24.10 8.75 10.09
C GLY A 189 -24.29 9.85 11.12
N ASP A 190 -24.38 9.48 12.41
CA ASP A 190 -24.57 10.43 13.51
C ASP A 190 -23.37 11.39 13.68
N ILE A 191 -22.15 10.93 13.36
CA ILE A 191 -20.96 11.80 13.30
C ILE A 191 -20.79 12.51 11.95
N GLY A 192 -21.68 12.27 11.00
CA GLY A 192 -21.67 12.92 9.69
C GLY A 192 -20.60 12.45 8.72
N LEU A 193 -20.09 11.20 8.88
CA LEU A 193 -19.07 10.64 7.98
C LEU A 193 -19.56 10.70 6.53
N LYS A 194 -18.69 11.18 5.64
CA LYS A 194 -18.84 11.14 4.20
C LYS A 194 -17.97 10.04 3.64
N THR A 195 -18.55 9.10 2.89
CA THR A 195 -17.82 7.90 2.37
C THR A 195 -17.00 8.19 1.13
N ARG A 196 -17.27 9.29 0.43
CA ARG A 196 -16.52 9.70 -0.76
C ARG A 196 -15.02 9.79 -0.45
N GLY A 197 -14.20 9.14 -1.27
CA GLY A 197 -12.75 9.08 -1.08
C GLY A 197 -12.26 7.98 -0.12
N TRP A 198 -13.17 7.24 0.52
CA TRP A 198 -12.82 6.03 1.27
C TRP A 198 -12.83 4.81 0.35
N GLY A 199 -11.96 3.84 0.62
CA GLY A 199 -11.87 2.59 -0.14
C GLY A 199 -12.15 1.36 0.70
N ASN A 200 -12.87 0.38 0.14
CA ASN A 200 -13.02 -0.94 0.73
C ASN A 200 -11.69 -1.69 0.71
N VAL A 201 -11.46 -2.55 1.69
CA VAL A 201 -10.21 -3.30 1.80
C VAL A 201 -10.14 -4.44 0.78
N SER A 202 -11.16 -5.29 0.73
CA SER A 202 -11.20 -6.46 -0.16
C SER A 202 -12.62 -6.96 -0.34
N VAL A 203 -12.82 -7.97 -1.18
CA VAL A 203 -14.12 -8.64 -1.32
C VAL A 203 -14.51 -9.42 -0.06
N GLU A 204 -13.56 -9.83 0.74
CA GLU A 204 -13.80 -10.53 2.01
C GLU A 204 -13.96 -9.54 3.18
N ASN A 205 -13.18 -8.47 3.18
CA ASN A 205 -13.20 -7.43 4.22
C ASN A 205 -13.87 -6.16 3.68
N ASN A 206 -15.18 -6.04 3.91
CA ASN A 206 -16.00 -4.95 3.39
C ASN A 206 -15.87 -3.62 4.15
N HIS A 207 -15.08 -3.57 5.21
CA HIS A 207 -14.84 -2.32 5.91
C HIS A 207 -13.99 -1.35 5.06
N ILE A 208 -14.10 -0.08 5.35
CA ILE A 208 -13.23 0.96 4.79
C ILE A 208 -12.07 1.23 5.73
N ASP A 209 -10.93 1.62 5.19
CA ASP A 209 -9.74 1.93 5.97
C ASP A 209 -8.93 3.10 5.40
N VAL A 210 -7.92 3.50 6.14
CA VAL A 210 -6.99 4.58 5.78
C VAL A 210 -5.83 4.10 4.89
N PHE A 211 -5.76 2.81 4.56
CA PHE A 211 -4.66 2.30 3.75
C PHE A 211 -4.77 2.78 2.31
N ILE A 212 -3.90 3.71 1.96
CA ILE A 212 -3.78 4.29 0.63
C ILE A 212 -2.38 4.12 0.05
N PHE A 213 -1.38 3.88 0.91
CA PHE A 213 0.03 3.85 0.55
C PHE A 213 0.41 5.11 -0.25
N GLU A 214 1.13 5.02 -1.34
CA GLU A 214 1.51 6.17 -2.19
C GLU A 214 0.51 6.47 -3.32
N PHE A 215 -0.68 5.91 -3.29
CA PHE A 215 -1.64 6.02 -4.40
C PHE A 215 -2.08 7.47 -4.69
N ALA A 216 -2.14 8.32 -3.69
CA ALA A 216 -2.41 9.75 -3.93
C ALA A 216 -1.29 10.41 -4.78
N ASP A 217 -0.03 10.01 -4.57
CA ASP A 217 1.09 10.50 -5.37
C ASP A 217 1.04 9.92 -6.80
N VAL A 218 0.68 8.65 -6.95
CA VAL A 218 0.42 8.04 -8.26
C VAL A 218 -0.65 8.82 -9.03
N LEU A 219 -1.77 9.16 -8.37
CA LEU A 219 -2.84 9.93 -8.99
C LEU A 219 -2.39 11.34 -9.39
N ARG A 220 -1.67 12.05 -8.52
CA ARG A 220 -1.12 13.38 -8.85
C ARG A 220 -0.12 13.33 -10.00
N TRP A 221 0.68 12.28 -10.06
CA TRP A 221 1.61 12.06 -11.17
C TRP A 221 0.85 11.76 -12.48
N LEU A 222 -0.12 10.84 -12.46
CA LEU A 222 -0.96 10.53 -13.64
C LEU A 222 -1.70 11.76 -14.16
N SER A 223 -2.15 12.64 -13.27
CA SER A 223 -2.79 13.89 -13.66
C SER A 223 -1.87 14.76 -14.52
N LYS A 224 -0.60 14.83 -14.18
CA LYS A 224 0.41 15.59 -14.95
C LYS A 224 0.83 14.86 -16.22
N GLU A 225 1.11 13.56 -16.12
CA GLU A 225 1.59 12.71 -17.21
C GLU A 225 0.62 12.67 -18.39
N TYR A 226 -0.68 12.57 -18.10
CA TYR A 226 -1.74 12.44 -19.11
C TYR A 226 -2.58 13.70 -19.28
N ASN A 227 -2.28 14.77 -18.59
CA ASN A 227 -3.10 16.00 -18.57
C ASN A 227 -4.57 15.70 -18.20
N GLU A 228 -4.78 14.86 -17.18
CA GLU A 228 -6.10 14.45 -16.69
C GLU A 228 -6.36 14.97 -15.27
N PRO A 229 -6.91 16.18 -15.10
CA PRO A 229 -7.10 16.80 -13.76
C PRO A 229 -7.89 15.97 -12.77
N ARG A 230 -8.85 15.15 -13.24
CA ARG A 230 -9.69 14.30 -12.39
C ARG A 230 -8.90 13.37 -11.46
N PHE A 231 -7.67 12.98 -11.81
CA PHE A 231 -6.82 12.18 -10.94
C PHE A 231 -6.34 13.00 -9.73
N SER A 232 -5.84 14.19 -9.96
CA SER A 232 -5.44 15.08 -8.84
C SER A 232 -6.63 15.51 -8.00
N ASP A 233 -7.76 15.80 -8.62
CA ASP A 233 -8.99 16.17 -7.91
C ASP A 233 -9.44 15.05 -6.97
N PHE A 234 -9.38 13.79 -7.43
CA PHE A 234 -9.74 12.67 -6.58
C PHE A 234 -8.69 12.37 -5.49
N ALA A 235 -7.40 12.62 -5.76
CA ALA A 235 -6.37 12.55 -4.72
C ALA A 235 -6.65 13.54 -3.58
N GLU A 236 -7.13 14.75 -3.88
CA GLU A 236 -7.55 15.72 -2.87
C GLU A 236 -8.81 15.28 -2.13
N VAL A 237 -9.78 14.66 -2.81
CA VAL A 237 -10.95 14.06 -2.16
C VAL A 237 -10.53 12.99 -1.16
N ILE A 238 -9.64 12.07 -1.55
CA ILE A 238 -9.11 11.04 -0.65
C ILE A 238 -8.42 11.69 0.57
N SER A 239 -7.52 12.64 0.31
CA SER A 239 -6.74 13.31 1.36
C SER A 239 -7.65 14.00 2.39
N THR A 240 -8.69 14.68 1.91
CA THR A 240 -9.67 15.36 2.77
C THR A 240 -10.49 14.33 3.56
N SER A 241 -10.93 13.27 2.90
CA SER A 241 -11.79 12.25 3.53
C SER A 241 -11.08 11.51 4.65
N MET A 242 -9.79 11.19 4.48
CA MET A 242 -9.00 10.55 5.54
C MET A 242 -8.83 11.43 6.80
N CYS A 243 -9.03 12.72 6.69
CA CYS A 243 -8.98 13.61 7.86
C CYS A 243 -10.27 13.62 8.71
N GLN A 244 -11.37 13.03 8.24
CA GLN A 244 -12.67 13.07 8.93
C GLN A 244 -12.65 12.40 10.31
N LEU A 245 -11.86 11.37 10.49
CA LEU A 245 -11.75 10.61 11.75
C LEU A 245 -10.53 10.98 12.58
N LEU A 246 -9.86 12.09 12.27
CA LEU A 246 -8.79 12.62 13.12
C LEU A 246 -9.37 13.11 14.44
N PRO A 247 -8.98 12.51 15.58
CA PRO A 247 -9.52 12.88 16.86
C PRO A 247 -8.92 14.20 17.39
N TYR A 248 -9.78 15.09 17.86
CA TYR A 248 -9.39 16.30 18.57
C TYR A 248 -10.36 16.57 19.72
N LYS A 249 -10.02 17.50 20.60
CA LYS A 249 -10.85 17.86 21.76
C LYS A 249 -12.26 18.27 21.30
N GLY A 250 -13.27 17.53 21.73
CA GLY A 250 -14.67 17.74 21.35
C GLY A 250 -15.14 16.94 20.13
N HIS A 251 -14.22 16.22 19.45
CA HIS A 251 -14.55 15.34 18.32
C HIS A 251 -13.62 14.12 18.35
N MET A 252 -13.90 13.21 19.25
CA MET A 252 -13.01 12.04 19.46
C MET A 252 -13.30 10.89 18.51
N CYS A 253 -14.36 10.94 17.72
CA CYS A 253 -14.73 9.94 16.73
C CYS A 253 -14.73 8.49 17.30
N GLY A 254 -15.09 8.31 18.59
CA GLY A 254 -15.09 7.02 19.27
C GLY A 254 -13.71 6.48 19.66
N VAL A 255 -12.60 7.10 19.29
CA VAL A 255 -11.28 6.73 19.78
C VAL A 255 -11.03 7.30 21.18
N ILE A 256 -10.26 6.58 21.98
CA ILE A 256 -10.04 6.92 23.40
C ILE A 256 -9.00 8.03 23.61
N LYS A 257 -8.17 8.32 22.61
CA LYS A 257 -7.05 9.25 22.77
C LYS A 257 -6.72 9.98 21.48
N VAL A 258 -6.41 11.26 21.60
CA VAL A 258 -5.84 12.06 20.50
C VAL A 258 -4.52 11.44 20.04
N GLY A 259 -4.31 11.34 18.73
CA GLY A 259 -3.17 10.69 18.12
C GLY A 259 -3.42 9.20 17.78
N TYR A 260 -4.57 8.65 18.13
CA TYR A 260 -5.01 7.34 17.65
C TYR A 260 -5.82 7.52 16.37
N TYR A 261 -5.88 6.48 15.56
CA TYR A 261 -6.71 6.45 14.36
C TYR A 261 -7.23 5.01 14.14
N PRO A 262 -8.53 4.82 13.87
CA PRO A 262 -9.09 3.47 13.76
C PRO A 262 -8.59 2.72 12.53
N GLU A 263 -8.37 1.41 12.68
CA GLU A 263 -8.01 0.54 11.56
C GLU A 263 -9.24 0.11 10.77
N VAL A 264 -10.25 -0.39 11.47
CA VAL A 264 -11.43 -1.00 10.88
C VAL A 264 -12.62 -0.07 11.05
N ILE A 265 -13.17 0.40 9.93
CA ILE A 265 -14.31 1.31 9.89
C ILE A 265 -15.46 0.61 9.20
N GLN A 266 -16.37 0.06 10.00
CA GLN A 266 -17.55 -0.68 9.54
C GLN A 266 -18.63 0.30 9.10
N HIS A 267 -18.92 0.38 7.80
CA HIS A 267 -19.76 1.43 7.22
C HIS A 267 -21.11 0.93 6.68
N THR A 268 -21.34 -0.38 6.68
CA THR A 268 -22.60 -0.99 6.24
C THR A 268 -23.19 -1.93 7.27
N ASN A 269 -24.46 -2.31 7.08
CA ASN A 269 -25.10 -3.31 7.93
C ASN A 269 -24.60 -4.74 7.68
N TRP A 270 -23.89 -4.97 6.58
CA TRP A 270 -23.34 -6.25 6.19
C TRP A 270 -21.92 -6.47 6.71
N ASP A 271 -21.28 -5.38 7.15
CA ASP A 271 -19.99 -5.48 7.80
C ASP A 271 -20.17 -6.17 9.16
N TYR A 272 -19.12 -6.77 9.68
CA TYR A 272 -19.10 -7.35 11.01
C TYR A 272 -19.31 -6.32 12.12
N GLY A 273 -20.02 -5.24 11.79
CA GLY A 273 -20.37 -4.15 12.65
C GLY A 273 -21.32 -4.58 13.77
N ARG A 274 -21.06 -4.10 14.98
CA ARG A 274 -21.96 -4.33 16.12
C ARG A 274 -23.34 -3.77 15.81
N ASN A 275 -24.34 -4.63 15.84
CA ASN A 275 -25.76 -4.30 15.67
C ASN A 275 -26.12 -3.67 14.30
N GLY A 276 -25.33 -3.87 13.25
CA GLY A 276 -25.59 -3.31 11.92
C GLY A 276 -25.62 -1.79 11.88
N LYS A 277 -24.88 -1.10 12.75
CA LYS A 277 -24.93 0.35 12.90
C LYS A 277 -23.73 1.11 12.34
N GLY A 278 -22.86 0.45 11.61
CA GLY A 278 -21.60 1.04 11.19
C GLY A 278 -20.82 1.58 12.40
N TYR A 279 -19.63 1.08 12.63
CA TYR A 279 -18.78 1.51 13.74
C TYR A 279 -17.30 1.45 13.34
N TYR A 280 -16.47 2.06 14.13
CA TYR A 280 -15.03 1.87 14.06
C TYR A 280 -14.54 1.38 15.42
N ASN A 281 -13.37 0.73 15.40
CA ASN A 281 -12.83 0.07 16.57
C ASN A 281 -11.51 0.72 16.98
N ASP A 282 -11.52 1.43 18.10
CA ASP A 282 -10.33 2.06 18.68
C ASP A 282 -9.37 1.07 19.36
N MET A 283 -9.82 -0.15 19.63
CA MET A 283 -8.96 -1.23 20.14
C MET A 283 -7.93 -1.67 19.10
N PHE A 284 -8.20 -1.40 17.82
CA PHE A 284 -7.29 -1.62 16.69
C PHE A 284 -6.93 -0.26 16.08
N ALA A 285 -6.16 0.52 16.82
CA ALA A 285 -5.56 1.77 16.34
C ALA A 285 -4.04 1.60 16.28
N PRO A 286 -3.52 0.73 15.39
CA PRO A 286 -2.10 0.44 15.30
C PRO A 286 -1.33 1.63 14.71
N GLY A 287 -0.03 1.65 14.96
CA GLY A 287 0.83 2.74 14.47
C GLY A 287 0.81 2.90 12.94
N TRP A 288 0.50 1.84 12.19
CA TRP A 288 0.45 1.91 10.73
C TRP A 288 -0.65 2.85 10.20
N THR A 289 -1.79 2.97 10.90
CA THR A 289 -2.87 3.87 10.47
C THR A 289 -2.44 5.33 10.53
N VAL A 290 -1.71 5.70 11.58
CA VAL A 290 -1.09 7.02 11.71
C VAL A 290 0.02 7.21 10.69
N ALA A 291 0.83 6.18 10.43
CA ALA A 291 1.86 6.23 9.39
C ALA A 291 1.26 6.47 8.00
N SER A 292 0.15 5.82 7.66
CA SER A 292 -0.57 6.04 6.39
C SER A 292 -1.05 7.50 6.23
N LEU A 293 -1.53 8.12 7.32
CA LEU A 293 -1.88 9.54 7.29
C LEU A 293 -0.64 10.43 7.08
N TRP A 294 0.47 10.13 7.73
CA TRP A 294 1.72 10.85 7.52
C TRP A 294 2.20 10.73 6.07
N GLU A 295 2.09 9.55 5.48
CA GLU A 295 2.43 9.30 4.08
C GLU A 295 1.58 10.16 3.15
N LEU A 296 0.28 10.18 3.39
CA LEU A 296 -0.66 11.00 2.63
C LEU A 296 -0.37 12.51 2.72
N LEU A 297 0.07 12.97 3.89
CA LEU A 297 0.37 14.38 4.16
C LEU A 297 1.79 14.80 3.78
N THR A 298 2.62 13.87 3.28
CA THR A 298 3.99 14.14 2.82
C THR A 298 4.17 13.71 1.36
N PRO A 299 3.48 14.37 0.40
CA PRO A 299 3.49 13.98 -1.00
C PRO A 299 4.89 14.06 -1.64
N GLY A 300 5.13 13.19 -2.61
CA GLY A 300 6.35 13.18 -3.42
C GLY A 300 7.61 12.71 -2.68
N ARG A 301 7.49 12.12 -1.49
CA ARG A 301 8.67 11.70 -0.70
C ARG A 301 9.54 10.68 -1.43
N THR A 302 8.93 9.68 -2.10
CA THR A 302 9.66 8.66 -2.86
C THR A 302 10.11 9.17 -4.22
N GLU A 303 9.29 9.96 -4.91
CA GLU A 303 9.68 10.64 -6.15
C GLU A 303 10.96 11.44 -5.95
N ASN A 304 11.06 12.17 -4.85
CA ASN A 304 12.28 12.92 -4.49
C ASN A 304 13.52 12.04 -4.26
N ILE A 305 13.36 10.74 -3.97
CA ILE A 305 14.47 9.78 -3.88
C ILE A 305 14.82 9.22 -5.25
N LEU A 306 13.82 8.84 -6.04
CA LEU A 306 13.99 8.14 -7.30
C LEU A 306 14.50 9.04 -8.43
N LEU A 307 14.17 10.33 -8.43
CA LEU A 307 14.58 11.29 -9.46
C LEU A 307 15.94 11.94 -9.19
N LYS A 308 16.55 11.69 -8.04
CA LYS A 308 17.94 12.09 -7.75
C LYS A 308 18.91 11.05 -8.30
#